data_eac150960e7e098b62727c816bfd6881
#
_entry.id   eac150960e7e098b62727c816bfd6881
#
_cell.length_a   1.000
_cell.length_b   1.000
_cell.length_c   1.000
_cell.angle_alpha   90.00
_cell.angle_beta   90.00
_cell.angle_gamma   90.00
#
_symmetry.space_group_name_H-M   'P 1'
#
loop_
_entity.id
_entity.type
_entity.pdbx_description
1 polymer ?
#
loop_
_entity_poly.entity_id
_entity_poly.type
_entity_poly.pdbx_seq_one_letter_code
_entity_poly.pdbx_strand_id
1 'polypeptide(L)'
;MTASPSSTASAVPADTGVRAPRSGLRARWRVIDIVVASVLGVASGLVFVIWNTASVPGGGFFQPLLPGLQALAGGGWLFAGVLTGIVIRKPGAALYGELLAAFVSMLVGNVWGVGTLLSGLTQGLGAELVLLVFLYANWRAYVAVLAGMGAGLGMAITDLITYYPGSTPLFATIYTIAALVSGAVIAGLLSWLVARALARTGALSRFASGRDTAARV
;
A
#
# COMPACT_ATOMS: atom_id res chain seq x y z
N MET A 1 4.44 -55.69 -62.77
CA MET A 1 5.47 -54.79 -62.19
C MET A 1 4.86 -53.46 -61.99
N THR A 2 4.39 -53.18 -60.80
CA THR A 2 3.78 -51.90 -60.42
C THR A 2 4.53 -51.39 -59.22
N ALA A 3 5.29 -50.31 -59.41
CA ALA A 3 6.03 -49.61 -58.36
C ALA A 3 5.11 -48.66 -57.60
N SER A 4 5.01 -48.80 -56.29
CA SER A 4 4.35 -47.85 -55.40
C SER A 4 5.28 -46.66 -55.11
N PRO A 5 4.81 -45.43 -55.08
CA PRO A 5 5.56 -44.29 -54.64
C PRO A 5 5.53 -44.20 -53.12
N SER A 6 6.69 -44.15 -52.49
CA SER A 6 6.89 -43.88 -51.07
C SER A 6 6.60 -42.42 -50.75
N SER A 7 5.58 -42.21 -49.94
CA SER A 7 5.24 -40.91 -49.36
C SER A 7 6.20 -40.58 -48.19
N THR A 8 7.11 -39.65 -48.42
CA THR A 8 7.91 -39.04 -47.33
C THR A 8 7.07 -37.97 -46.61
N ALA A 9 6.51 -38.35 -45.49
CA ALA A 9 5.84 -37.40 -44.60
C ALA A 9 6.91 -36.49 -43.95
N SER A 10 6.95 -35.24 -44.36
CA SER A 10 7.77 -34.19 -43.74
C SER A 10 7.22 -33.87 -42.35
N ALA A 11 7.96 -34.24 -41.31
CA ALA A 11 7.62 -33.88 -39.93
C ALA A 11 7.82 -32.40 -39.74
N VAL A 12 6.71 -31.68 -39.51
CA VAL A 12 6.72 -30.26 -39.05
C VAL A 12 7.25 -30.26 -37.63
N PRO A 13 8.30 -29.51 -37.33
CA PRO A 13 8.75 -29.36 -35.94
C PRO A 13 7.65 -28.67 -35.13
N ALA A 14 7.18 -29.32 -34.08
CA ALA A 14 6.32 -28.69 -33.08
C ALA A 14 7.09 -27.57 -32.41
N ASP A 15 6.77 -26.32 -32.73
CA ASP A 15 7.26 -25.15 -32.03
C ASP A 15 6.69 -25.17 -30.59
N THR A 16 7.44 -25.76 -29.67
CA THR A 16 7.18 -25.68 -28.24
C THR A 16 7.63 -24.31 -27.76
N GLY A 17 6.90 -23.29 -28.19
CA GLY A 17 7.04 -21.92 -27.70
C GLY A 17 6.69 -21.84 -26.23
N VAL A 18 7.55 -22.32 -25.35
CA VAL A 18 7.54 -22.00 -23.92
C VAL A 18 7.82 -20.51 -23.81
N ARG A 19 6.77 -19.70 -23.86
CA ARG A 19 6.85 -18.27 -23.53
C ARG A 19 7.29 -18.17 -22.07
N ALA A 20 8.58 -17.90 -21.86
CA ALA A 20 9.09 -17.51 -20.55
C ALA A 20 8.20 -16.41 -19.95
N PRO A 21 7.86 -16.50 -18.66
CA PRO A 21 7.05 -15.47 -18.02
C PRO A 21 7.84 -14.16 -18.10
N ARG A 22 7.28 -13.19 -18.82
CA ARG A 22 7.83 -11.82 -18.87
C ARG A 22 7.65 -11.18 -17.49
N SER A 23 8.59 -11.43 -16.60
CA SER A 23 8.77 -10.73 -15.32
C SER A 23 9.44 -9.38 -15.57
N GLY A 24 8.81 -8.51 -16.35
CA GLY A 24 9.21 -7.13 -16.49
C GLY A 24 8.30 -6.29 -15.62
N LEU A 25 8.88 -5.41 -14.78
CA LEU A 25 8.17 -4.33 -14.09
C LEU A 25 7.23 -3.64 -15.08
N ARG A 26 5.92 -3.84 -14.95
CA ARG A 26 4.92 -3.11 -15.75
C ARG A 26 4.78 -1.69 -15.18
N ALA A 27 5.80 -0.87 -15.37
CA ALA A 27 5.89 0.48 -14.84
C ALA A 27 4.86 1.45 -15.45
N ARG A 28 4.37 1.18 -16.66
CA ARG A 28 3.41 2.09 -17.33
C ARG A 28 2.03 2.05 -16.65
N TRP A 29 1.60 3.21 -16.20
CA TRP A 29 0.25 3.45 -15.71
C TRP A 29 -0.75 3.47 -16.87
N ARG A 30 -1.91 2.85 -16.67
CA ARG A 30 -3.06 2.93 -17.55
C ARG A 30 -4.05 3.93 -16.97
N VAL A 31 -4.93 4.51 -17.77
CA VAL A 31 -6.00 5.40 -17.30
C VAL A 31 -6.81 4.75 -16.18
N ILE A 32 -7.14 3.48 -16.32
CA ILE A 32 -7.89 2.73 -15.29
C ILE A 32 -7.13 2.63 -13.96
N ASP A 33 -5.79 2.54 -13.99
CA ASP A 33 -4.98 2.48 -12.78
C ASP A 33 -5.03 3.83 -12.04
N ILE A 34 -4.98 4.95 -12.78
CA ILE A 34 -5.10 6.32 -12.22
C ILE A 34 -6.49 6.51 -11.62
N VAL A 35 -7.56 6.16 -12.37
CA VAL A 35 -8.93 6.32 -11.89
C VAL A 35 -9.16 5.54 -10.60
N VAL A 36 -8.76 4.27 -10.54
CA VAL A 36 -8.97 3.46 -9.34
C VAL A 36 -8.09 3.90 -8.18
N ALA A 37 -6.83 4.28 -8.44
CA ALA A 37 -5.96 4.86 -7.41
C ALA A 37 -6.56 6.15 -6.84
N SER A 38 -7.16 7.00 -7.69
CA SER A 38 -7.82 8.23 -7.27
C SER A 38 -9.08 7.94 -6.44
N VAL A 39 -9.89 6.98 -6.84
CA VAL A 39 -11.07 6.56 -6.06
C VAL A 39 -10.66 6.03 -4.69
N LEU A 40 -9.63 5.18 -4.63
CA LEU A 40 -9.09 4.67 -3.36
C LEU A 40 -8.53 5.80 -2.49
N GLY A 41 -7.76 6.73 -3.07
CA GLY A 41 -7.19 7.87 -2.36
C GLY A 41 -8.27 8.79 -1.79
N VAL A 42 -9.28 9.15 -2.60
CA VAL A 42 -10.40 9.99 -2.14
C VAL A 42 -11.21 9.29 -1.05
N ALA A 43 -11.58 8.03 -1.25
CA ALA A 43 -12.33 7.27 -0.25
C ALA A 43 -11.54 7.15 1.07
N SER A 44 -10.23 6.87 0.98
CA SER A 44 -9.36 6.83 2.16
C SER A 44 -9.24 8.20 2.83
N GLY A 45 -9.18 9.28 2.06
CA GLY A 45 -9.16 10.65 2.59
C GLY A 45 -10.41 10.99 3.39
N LEU A 46 -11.59 10.53 2.96
CA LEU A 46 -12.83 10.67 3.74
C LEU A 46 -12.77 9.84 5.04
N VAL A 47 -12.16 8.65 5.00
CA VAL A 47 -11.90 7.87 6.22
C VAL A 47 -10.94 8.62 7.14
N PHE A 48 -9.91 9.29 6.62
CA PHE A 48 -9.00 10.13 7.41
C PHE A 48 -9.74 11.27 8.11
N VAL A 49 -10.73 11.91 7.44
CA VAL A 49 -11.56 12.94 8.06
C VAL A 49 -12.32 12.39 9.28
N ILE A 50 -12.92 11.21 9.14
CA ILE A 50 -13.60 10.54 10.26
C ILE A 50 -12.59 10.18 11.35
N TRP A 51 -11.42 9.64 10.95
CA TRP A 51 -10.36 9.27 11.88
C TRP A 51 -9.78 10.48 12.65
N ASN A 52 -9.70 11.65 12.03
CA ASN A 52 -9.28 12.88 12.71
C ASN A 52 -10.12 13.13 13.96
N THR A 53 -11.43 12.89 13.88
CA THR A 53 -12.35 13.06 15.02
C THR A 53 -12.21 11.94 16.05
N ALA A 54 -12.03 10.70 15.60
CA ALA A 54 -11.94 9.54 16.46
C ALA A 54 -10.57 9.41 17.18
N SER A 55 -9.50 9.92 16.57
CA SER A 55 -8.13 9.78 17.09
C SER A 55 -7.81 10.70 18.27
N VAL A 56 -8.51 11.85 18.39
CA VAL A 56 -8.28 12.80 19.48
C VAL A 56 -8.57 12.15 20.85
N PRO A 57 -9.73 11.51 21.08
CA PRO A 57 -9.96 10.75 22.32
C PRO A 57 -9.00 9.57 22.47
N GLY A 58 -8.65 8.89 21.38
CA GLY A 58 -7.71 7.76 21.39
C GLY A 58 -6.31 8.16 21.85
N GLY A 59 -5.78 9.26 21.34
CA GLY A 59 -4.51 9.82 21.80
C GLY A 59 -4.53 10.17 23.29
N GLY A 60 -5.60 10.79 23.76
CA GLY A 60 -5.81 11.11 25.17
C GLY A 60 -5.89 9.88 26.09
N PHE A 61 -6.32 8.75 25.56
CA PHE A 61 -6.35 7.48 26.29
C PHE A 61 -4.95 6.85 26.46
N PHE A 62 -4.14 6.85 25.42
CA PHE A 62 -2.83 6.20 25.43
C PHE A 62 -1.72 7.02 26.10
N GLN A 63 -1.77 8.34 25.99
CA GLN A 63 -0.73 9.22 26.49
C GLN A 63 -0.50 9.11 28.01
N PRO A 64 -1.52 9.02 28.89
CA PRO A 64 -1.32 8.84 30.34
C PRO A 64 -0.74 7.47 30.72
N LEU A 65 -0.95 6.44 29.86
CA LEU A 65 -0.43 5.09 30.14
C LEU A 65 1.09 5.05 29.99
N LEU A 66 1.59 5.56 28.88
CA LEU A 66 3.01 5.68 28.59
C LEU A 66 3.22 6.71 27.47
N PRO A 67 3.98 7.78 27.73
CA PRO A 67 4.29 8.79 26.71
C PRO A 67 4.93 8.16 25.47
N GLY A 68 4.37 8.44 24.30
CA GLY A 68 4.77 7.84 23.03
C GLY A 68 3.78 6.81 22.50
N LEU A 69 2.97 6.16 23.36
CA LEU A 69 1.97 5.17 22.90
C LEU A 69 0.83 5.76 22.08
N GLN A 70 0.60 7.07 22.11
CA GLN A 70 -0.39 7.73 21.25
C GLN A 70 -0.15 7.47 19.76
N ALA A 71 1.07 7.14 19.34
CA ALA A 71 1.39 6.73 17.96
C ALA A 71 0.65 5.46 17.51
N LEU A 72 0.11 4.64 18.44
CA LEU A 72 -0.75 3.51 18.10
C LEU A 72 -2.02 3.96 17.36
N ALA A 73 -2.53 5.15 17.65
CA ALA A 73 -3.65 5.72 16.91
C ALA A 73 -3.27 6.16 15.48
N GLY A 74 -1.98 6.27 15.18
CA GLY A 74 -1.47 6.72 13.89
C GLY A 74 -1.85 5.83 12.70
N GLY A 75 -2.02 4.52 12.91
CA GLY A 75 -2.32 3.57 11.82
C GLY A 75 -3.54 3.91 10.98
N GLY A 76 -4.50 4.65 11.52
CA GLY A 76 -5.67 5.11 10.79
C GLY A 76 -5.38 6.14 9.69
N TRP A 77 -4.18 6.73 9.66
CA TRP A 77 -3.74 7.63 8.57
C TRP A 77 -2.72 7.00 7.63
N LEU A 78 -2.31 5.75 7.85
CA LEU A 78 -1.22 5.11 7.12
C LEU A 78 -1.70 4.13 6.03
N PHE A 79 -3.00 3.78 6.01
CA PHE A 79 -3.46 2.64 5.22
C PHE A 79 -3.68 2.98 3.75
N ALA A 80 -3.93 4.23 3.38
CA ALA A 80 -4.31 4.64 2.03
C ALA A 80 -3.23 4.29 1.01
N GLY A 81 -1.97 4.58 1.33
CA GLY A 81 -0.83 4.27 0.49
C GLY A 81 -0.63 2.77 0.32
N VAL A 82 -0.61 2.04 1.43
CA VAL A 82 -0.41 0.59 1.40
C VAL A 82 -1.53 -0.10 0.61
N LEU A 83 -2.79 0.27 0.86
CA LEU A 83 -3.94 -0.28 0.13
C LEU A 83 -3.84 0.00 -1.37
N THR A 84 -3.56 1.26 -1.74
CA THR A 84 -3.43 1.65 -3.15
C THR A 84 -2.26 0.93 -3.82
N GLY A 85 -1.12 0.81 -3.15
CA GLY A 85 0.05 0.08 -3.62
C GLY A 85 -0.27 -1.40 -3.92
N ILE A 86 -0.96 -2.09 -2.99
CA ILE A 86 -1.34 -3.50 -3.14
C ILE A 86 -2.35 -3.70 -4.27
N VAL A 87 -3.29 -2.79 -4.45
CA VAL A 87 -4.34 -2.91 -5.49
C VAL A 87 -3.76 -2.63 -6.87
N ILE A 88 -3.04 -1.54 -7.04
CA ILE A 88 -2.52 -1.06 -8.34
C ILE A 88 -1.27 -1.80 -8.75
N ARG A 89 -0.37 -2.13 -7.81
CA ARG A 89 0.87 -2.88 -8.03
C ARG A 89 1.81 -2.24 -9.05
N LYS A 90 1.95 -0.93 -8.96
CA LYS A 90 2.82 -0.15 -9.84
C LYS A 90 3.65 0.85 -9.04
N PRO A 91 4.86 1.18 -9.53
CA PRO A 91 5.68 2.20 -8.90
C PRO A 91 4.94 3.52 -8.75
N GLY A 92 5.07 4.13 -7.57
CA GLY A 92 4.43 5.39 -7.22
C GLY A 92 2.98 5.25 -6.71
N ALA A 93 2.40 4.04 -6.69
CA ALA A 93 1.00 3.87 -6.34
C ALA A 93 0.72 4.11 -4.86
N ALA A 94 1.61 3.68 -3.97
CA ALA A 94 1.45 3.92 -2.54
C ALA A 94 1.61 5.41 -2.22
N LEU A 95 2.63 6.04 -2.77
CA LEU A 95 2.84 7.48 -2.61
C LEU A 95 1.66 8.30 -3.12
N TYR A 96 1.16 7.99 -4.33
CA TYR A 96 0.01 8.68 -4.92
C TYR A 96 -1.25 8.56 -4.07
N GLY A 97 -1.58 7.34 -3.62
CA GLY A 97 -2.78 7.09 -2.82
C GLY A 97 -2.73 7.80 -1.47
N GLU A 98 -1.57 7.80 -0.80
CA GLU A 98 -1.39 8.45 0.49
C GLU A 98 -1.46 9.98 0.38
N LEU A 99 -0.76 10.56 -0.60
CA LEU A 99 -0.80 12.00 -0.85
C LEU A 99 -2.19 12.48 -1.21
N LEU A 100 -2.93 11.73 -2.02
CA LEU A 100 -4.29 12.11 -2.39
C LEU A 100 -5.24 12.02 -1.19
N ALA A 101 -5.09 11.00 -0.34
CA ALA A 101 -5.89 10.88 0.89
C ALA A 101 -5.58 12.02 1.87
N ALA A 102 -4.31 12.35 2.05
CA ALA A 102 -3.87 13.49 2.86
C ALA A 102 -4.41 14.81 2.31
N PHE A 103 -4.39 15.00 1.00
CA PHE A 103 -4.92 16.20 0.33
C PHE A 103 -6.44 16.35 0.55
N VAL A 104 -7.20 15.26 0.37
CA VAL A 104 -8.66 15.28 0.63
C VAL A 104 -8.95 15.59 2.09
N SER A 105 -8.23 14.96 3.03
CA SER A 105 -8.38 15.24 4.46
C SER A 105 -8.07 16.69 4.80
N MET A 106 -7.03 17.27 4.19
CA MET A 106 -6.67 18.68 4.35
C MET A 106 -7.75 19.62 3.83
N LEU A 107 -8.33 19.32 2.65
CA LEU A 107 -9.36 20.16 2.03
C LEU A 107 -10.65 20.22 2.87
N VAL A 108 -11.04 19.11 3.48
CA VAL A 108 -12.22 19.09 4.37
C VAL A 108 -11.94 19.84 5.67
N GLY A 109 -10.69 19.95 6.07
CA GLY A 109 -10.23 20.66 7.25
C GLY A 109 -9.76 19.69 8.35
N ASN A 110 -8.58 19.97 8.87
CA ASN A 110 -8.01 19.31 10.04
C ASN A 110 -7.07 20.26 10.79
N VAL A 111 -6.67 19.87 11.98
CA VAL A 111 -5.86 20.73 12.88
C VAL A 111 -4.41 20.91 12.40
N TRP A 112 -3.93 20.05 11.50
CA TRP A 112 -2.54 20.05 11.00
C TRP A 112 -2.37 20.88 9.72
N GLY A 113 -3.46 21.26 9.04
CA GLY A 113 -3.42 22.10 7.83
C GLY A 113 -2.50 21.51 6.76
N VAL A 114 -1.62 22.36 6.20
CA VAL A 114 -0.67 21.96 5.14
C VAL A 114 0.33 20.89 5.62
N GLY A 115 0.62 20.80 6.91
CA GLY A 115 1.47 19.76 7.49
C GLY A 115 0.98 18.35 7.19
N THR A 116 -0.33 18.17 6.96
CA THR A 116 -0.92 16.90 6.52
C THR A 116 -0.31 16.38 5.22
N LEU A 117 0.06 17.27 4.30
CA LEU A 117 0.70 16.87 3.03
C LEU A 117 2.14 16.37 3.25
N LEU A 118 2.87 16.99 4.18
CA LEU A 118 4.20 16.50 4.54
C LEU A 118 4.11 15.11 5.17
N SER A 119 3.15 14.89 6.07
CA SER A 119 2.89 13.58 6.66
C SER A 119 2.53 12.56 5.56
N GLY A 120 1.59 12.88 4.68
CA GLY A 120 1.22 12.00 3.56
C GLY A 120 2.40 11.67 2.63
N LEU A 121 3.29 12.64 2.38
CA LEU A 121 4.49 12.43 1.58
C LEU A 121 5.41 11.40 2.23
N THR A 122 5.77 11.59 3.49
CA THR A 122 6.73 10.73 4.19
C THR A 122 6.18 9.34 4.47
N GLN A 123 4.90 9.24 4.83
CA GLN A 123 4.19 7.98 5.03
C GLN A 123 4.07 7.20 3.72
N GLY A 124 3.64 7.87 2.65
CA GLY A 124 3.54 7.28 1.32
C GLY A 124 4.91 6.84 0.77
N LEU A 125 5.95 7.65 0.95
CA LEU A 125 7.33 7.29 0.59
C LEU A 125 7.82 6.08 1.40
N GLY A 126 7.54 6.02 2.69
CA GLY A 126 7.92 4.88 3.53
C GLY A 126 7.32 3.56 3.04
N ALA A 127 6.03 3.55 2.70
CA ALA A 127 5.38 2.38 2.09
C ALA A 127 5.96 2.05 0.70
N GLU A 128 6.13 3.06 -0.14
CA GLU A 128 6.63 2.93 -1.51
C GLU A 128 8.05 2.34 -1.56
N LEU A 129 8.94 2.80 -0.68
CA LEU A 129 10.31 2.29 -0.59
C LEU A 129 10.35 0.81 -0.24
N VAL A 130 9.49 0.34 0.66
CA VAL A 130 9.40 -1.09 0.95
C VAL A 130 8.93 -1.85 -0.28
N LEU A 131 7.89 -1.41 -0.97
CA LEU A 131 7.41 -2.06 -2.19
C LEU A 131 8.49 -2.07 -3.29
N LEU A 132 9.29 -1.01 -3.38
CA LEU A 132 10.44 -0.91 -4.30
C LEU A 132 11.53 -1.94 -3.95
N VAL A 133 11.87 -2.13 -2.67
CA VAL A 133 12.84 -3.15 -2.23
C VAL A 133 12.40 -4.55 -2.68
N PHE A 134 11.11 -4.83 -2.67
CA PHE A 134 10.54 -6.07 -3.22
C PHE A 134 10.30 -6.01 -4.73
N LEU A 135 10.79 -4.99 -5.44
CA LEU A 135 10.71 -4.80 -6.89
C LEU A 135 9.27 -4.90 -7.43
N TYR A 136 8.27 -4.60 -6.62
CA TYR A 136 6.84 -4.76 -6.94
C TYR A 136 6.48 -6.17 -7.45
N ALA A 137 7.24 -7.17 -7.04
CA ALA A 137 7.08 -8.56 -7.48
C ALA A 137 6.38 -9.45 -6.44
N ASN A 138 6.34 -9.03 -5.18
CA ASN A 138 5.82 -9.83 -4.08
C ASN A 138 4.68 -9.10 -3.35
N TRP A 139 3.50 -9.74 -3.29
CA TRP A 139 2.26 -9.18 -2.75
C TRP A 139 1.67 -10.03 -1.63
N ARG A 140 2.52 -10.76 -0.91
CA ARG A 140 2.12 -11.56 0.26
C ARG A 140 1.87 -10.64 1.46
N ALA A 141 1.12 -11.17 2.45
CA ALA A 141 0.77 -10.44 3.67
C ALA A 141 1.97 -9.78 4.37
N TYR A 142 3.10 -10.49 4.45
CA TYR A 142 4.29 -9.98 5.12
C TYR A 142 4.88 -8.73 4.42
N VAL A 143 4.80 -8.64 3.08
CA VAL A 143 5.25 -7.45 2.35
C VAL A 143 4.32 -6.26 2.64
N ALA A 144 3.01 -6.51 2.72
CA ALA A 144 2.05 -5.48 3.11
C ALA A 144 2.31 -4.99 4.56
N VAL A 145 2.59 -5.92 5.48
CA VAL A 145 2.97 -5.59 6.86
C VAL A 145 4.23 -4.74 6.89
N LEU A 146 5.28 -5.12 6.16
CA LEU A 146 6.50 -4.32 6.06
C LEU A 146 6.27 -2.95 5.41
N ALA A 147 5.41 -2.86 4.39
CA ALA A 147 5.04 -1.58 3.78
C ALA A 147 4.30 -0.67 4.78
N GLY A 148 3.40 -1.25 5.59
CA GLY A 148 2.76 -0.56 6.71
C GLY A 148 3.76 -0.08 7.76
N MET A 149 4.76 -0.89 8.11
CA MET A 149 5.86 -0.47 9.00
C MET A 149 6.66 0.67 8.37
N GLY A 150 6.94 0.61 7.07
CA GLY A 150 7.60 1.70 6.33
C GLY A 150 6.82 3.01 6.42
N ALA A 151 5.50 2.97 6.22
CA ALA A 151 4.62 4.12 6.42
C ALA A 151 4.68 4.64 7.86
N GLY A 152 4.62 3.73 8.85
CA GLY A 152 4.75 4.05 10.27
C GLY A 152 6.09 4.70 10.62
N LEU A 153 7.18 4.26 10.00
CA LEU A 153 8.49 4.88 10.16
C LEU A 153 8.50 6.30 9.58
N GLY A 154 7.90 6.49 8.37
CA GLY A 154 7.75 7.81 7.77
C GLY A 154 6.96 8.76 8.67
N MET A 155 5.87 8.29 9.28
CA MET A 155 5.12 9.03 10.30
C MET A 155 6.00 9.39 11.50
N ALA A 156 6.68 8.42 12.09
CA ALA A 156 7.48 8.65 13.29
C ALA A 156 8.58 9.70 13.05
N ILE A 157 9.27 9.64 11.91
CA ILE A 157 10.29 10.61 11.53
C ILE A 157 9.69 12.03 11.44
N THR A 158 8.58 12.17 10.70
CA THR A 158 7.93 13.47 10.52
C THR A 158 7.43 14.03 11.84
N ASP A 159 6.74 13.22 12.63
CA ASP A 159 6.12 13.66 13.87
C ASP A 159 7.14 14.05 14.94
N LEU A 160 8.21 13.27 15.07
CA LEU A 160 9.29 13.58 16.04
C LEU A 160 10.03 14.87 15.68
N ILE A 161 10.18 15.18 14.40
CA ILE A 161 10.82 16.41 13.94
C ILE A 161 9.87 17.61 14.04
N THR A 162 8.59 17.41 13.67
CA THR A 162 7.64 18.52 13.44
C THR A 162 6.80 18.83 14.68
N TYR A 163 6.29 17.78 15.36
CA TYR A 163 5.33 17.94 16.46
C TYR A 163 5.92 17.66 17.84
N TYR A 164 7.03 16.90 17.90
CA TYR A 164 7.71 16.56 19.16
C TYR A 164 9.20 16.90 19.16
N PRO A 165 9.61 18.12 18.69
CA PRO A 165 11.02 18.51 18.68
C PRO A 165 11.57 18.51 20.11
N GLY A 166 12.78 17.95 20.30
CA GLY A 166 13.43 17.89 21.61
C GLY A 166 12.85 16.84 22.57
N SER A 167 12.00 15.93 22.09
CA SER A 167 11.50 14.81 22.88
C SER A 167 12.65 13.93 23.41
N THR A 168 12.44 13.31 24.59
CA THR A 168 13.45 12.43 25.18
C THR A 168 13.70 11.19 24.30
N PRO A 169 14.91 10.60 24.35
CA PRO A 169 15.18 9.36 23.61
C PRO A 169 14.22 8.23 23.93
N LEU A 170 13.76 8.13 25.18
CA LEU A 170 12.76 7.14 25.58
C LEU A 170 11.42 7.37 24.88
N PHE A 171 10.93 8.61 24.88
CA PHE A 171 9.69 8.96 24.16
C PHE A 171 9.81 8.63 22.67
N ALA A 172 10.89 9.07 22.01
CA ALA A 172 11.12 8.84 20.59
C ALA A 172 11.15 7.34 20.25
N THR A 173 11.77 6.52 21.11
CA THR A 173 11.83 5.07 20.93
C THR A 173 10.42 4.44 21.04
N ILE A 174 9.67 4.78 22.09
CA ILE A 174 8.32 4.25 22.30
C ILE A 174 7.40 4.69 21.16
N TYR A 175 7.47 5.98 20.77
CA TYR A 175 6.69 6.52 19.67
C TYR A 175 6.96 5.78 18.36
N THR A 176 8.23 5.59 18.03
CA THR A 176 8.62 4.87 16.80
C THR A 176 8.15 3.41 16.82
N ILE A 177 8.35 2.70 17.93
CA ILE A 177 7.87 1.30 18.03
C ILE A 177 6.34 1.23 17.89
N ALA A 178 5.60 2.12 18.57
CA ALA A 178 4.16 2.20 18.49
C ALA A 178 3.67 2.50 17.06
N ALA A 179 4.34 3.44 16.37
CA ALA A 179 4.07 3.76 14.97
C ALA A 179 4.31 2.56 14.03
N LEU A 180 5.43 1.83 14.23
CA LEU A 180 5.73 0.63 13.46
C LEU A 180 4.69 -0.48 13.68
N VAL A 181 4.30 -0.72 14.92
CA VAL A 181 3.28 -1.73 15.28
C VAL A 181 1.92 -1.35 14.68
N SER A 182 1.51 -0.11 14.86
CA SER A 182 0.26 0.39 14.29
C SER A 182 0.25 0.33 12.77
N GLY A 183 1.34 0.75 12.14
CA GLY A 183 1.55 0.62 10.70
C GLY A 183 1.49 -0.83 10.23
N ALA A 184 2.14 -1.76 10.91
CA ALA A 184 2.13 -3.17 10.58
C ALA A 184 0.72 -3.77 10.59
N VAL A 185 -0.06 -3.49 11.66
CA VAL A 185 -1.37 -4.09 11.88
C VAL A 185 -2.44 -3.38 11.07
N ILE A 186 -2.56 -2.07 11.20
CA ILE A 186 -3.67 -1.31 10.60
C ILE A 186 -3.34 -1.01 9.13
N ALA A 187 -2.21 -0.39 8.85
CA ALA A 187 -1.89 -0.05 7.47
C ALA A 187 -1.50 -1.28 6.64
N GLY A 188 -0.72 -2.21 7.19
CA GLY A 188 -0.23 -3.37 6.47
C GLY A 188 -1.26 -4.50 6.37
N LEU A 189 -1.52 -5.16 7.50
CA LEU A 189 -2.36 -6.37 7.53
C LEU A 189 -3.80 -6.09 7.13
N LEU A 190 -4.41 -5.03 7.69
CA LEU A 190 -5.81 -4.69 7.39
C LEU A 190 -5.96 -4.31 5.91
N SER A 191 -5.04 -3.50 5.33
CA SER A 191 -5.08 -3.17 3.90
C SER A 191 -4.97 -4.41 3.01
N TRP A 192 -4.13 -5.37 3.40
CA TRP A 192 -4.02 -6.64 2.68
C TRP A 192 -5.32 -7.45 2.72
N LEU A 193 -5.98 -7.51 3.88
CA LEU A 193 -7.28 -8.17 4.05
C LEU A 193 -8.37 -7.47 3.22
N VAL A 194 -8.43 -6.14 3.27
CA VAL A 194 -9.38 -5.33 2.47
C VAL A 194 -9.16 -5.54 0.98
N ALA A 195 -7.91 -5.49 0.50
CA ALA A 195 -7.60 -5.75 -0.90
C ALA A 195 -8.04 -7.16 -1.34
N ARG A 196 -7.87 -8.18 -0.49
CA ARG A 196 -8.37 -9.53 -0.76
C ARG A 196 -9.89 -9.62 -0.76
N ALA A 197 -10.55 -8.93 0.17
CA ALA A 197 -12.02 -8.87 0.19
C ALA A 197 -12.55 -8.23 -1.10
N LEU A 198 -12.00 -7.09 -1.52
CA LEU A 198 -12.34 -6.43 -2.78
C LEU A 198 -12.07 -7.32 -4.01
N ALA A 199 -10.99 -8.09 -4.00
CA ALA A 199 -10.69 -9.03 -5.09
C ALA A 199 -11.74 -10.15 -5.20
N ARG A 200 -12.26 -10.64 -4.06
CA ARG A 200 -13.32 -11.68 -4.03
C ARG A 200 -14.67 -11.19 -4.55
N THR A 201 -14.99 -9.90 -4.44
CA THR A 201 -16.23 -9.34 -5.00
C THR A 201 -16.20 -9.19 -6.51
N GLY A 202 -15.06 -9.46 -7.17
CA GLY A 202 -14.86 -9.22 -8.59
C GLY A 202 -14.56 -7.77 -8.98
N ALA A 203 -14.63 -6.83 -8.03
CA ALA A 203 -14.35 -5.41 -8.29
C ALA A 203 -12.95 -5.16 -8.85
N LEU A 204 -11.98 -6.03 -8.54
CA LEU A 204 -10.60 -5.96 -9.00
C LEU A 204 -10.28 -6.89 -10.19
N SER A 205 -11.27 -7.46 -10.89
CA SER A 205 -11.05 -8.42 -11.98
C SER A 205 -10.14 -7.90 -13.11
N ARG A 206 -10.17 -6.61 -13.37
CA ARG A 206 -9.31 -5.94 -14.38
C ARG A 206 -7.86 -5.72 -13.93
N PHE A 207 -7.55 -5.93 -12.62
CA PHE A 207 -6.24 -5.73 -12.03
C PHE A 207 -5.50 -7.05 -11.78
N ALA A 208 -4.17 -6.99 -11.66
CA ALA A 208 -3.37 -8.15 -11.32
C ALA A 208 -3.75 -8.72 -9.94
N SER A 209 -4.09 -7.85 -8.98
CA SER A 209 -4.55 -8.22 -7.64
C SER A 209 -5.82 -9.08 -7.65
N GLY A 210 -6.76 -8.83 -8.57
CA GLY A 210 -7.97 -9.64 -8.70
C GLY A 210 -7.73 -10.97 -9.43
N ARG A 211 -6.92 -10.98 -10.47
CA ARG A 211 -6.60 -12.20 -11.24
C ARG A 211 -5.85 -13.25 -10.42
N ASP A 212 -4.92 -12.83 -9.55
CA ASP A 212 -4.19 -13.75 -8.68
C ASP A 212 -5.10 -14.46 -7.65
N THR A 213 -6.21 -13.82 -7.27
CA THR A 213 -7.19 -14.42 -6.35
C THR A 213 -8.08 -15.42 -7.07
N ALA A 214 -8.48 -15.13 -8.30
CA ALA A 214 -9.28 -16.05 -9.13
C ALA A 214 -8.52 -17.32 -9.55
N ALA A 215 -7.19 -17.26 -9.69
CA ALA A 215 -6.36 -18.39 -10.04
C ALA A 215 -6.11 -19.38 -8.87
N ARG A 216 -6.55 -19.07 -7.66
CA ARG A 216 -6.37 -19.88 -6.42
C ARG A 216 -7.67 -20.49 -5.90
N VAL A 217 -8.76 -20.33 -6.61
CA VAL A 217 -10.07 -20.97 -6.41
C VAL A 217 -10.28 -22.02 -7.48
#